data_0ddd7dbac7bdf9a08a3f0707dc78529d
#
_entry.id   0ddd7dbac7bdf9a08a3f0707dc78529d
#
_cell.length_a   1.000
_cell.length_b   1.000
_cell.length_c   1.000
_cell.angle_alpha   90.00
_cell.angle_beta   90.00
_cell.angle_gamma   90.00
#
_symmetry.space_group_name_H-M   'P 1'
#
loop_
_entity.id
_entity.type
_entity.pdbx_description
1 polymer ?
#
loop_
_entity_poly.entity_id
_entity_poly.type
_entity_poly.pdbx_seq_one_letter_code
_entity_poly.pdbx_strand_id
1 'polypeptide(L)'
;MNYQIHGEPLPVVNCQLKAGETMITERGSMSWMSPNIKMETTTNGGIGKALGRMFSGDSLFLNRYTSVGGEGMIAFASSFPGSIRALTISPGNGMIVQKSAFLASEESVDLSIYFQKRLGAGFFGGEGFIMQKLSGNGIAFIEIDGSAVEYELQAGQKIIVDTGHLAAMSESCHMDIKSVPGVKNMLFGGEGIFNTVVTGPGKIILQTMPISNVAASIRPFIPSAK
;
A
#
# COMPACT_ATOMS: atom_id res chain seq x y z
N MET A 1 19.31 -5.18 6.97
CA MET A 1 19.32 -3.77 6.51
C MET A 1 19.09 -2.83 7.70
N ASN A 2 19.67 -1.61 7.71
CA ASN A 2 19.35 -0.54 8.66
C ASN A 2 18.52 0.53 7.95
N TYR A 3 17.62 1.18 8.67
CA TYR A 3 16.79 2.26 8.11
C TYR A 3 16.56 3.39 9.11
N GLN A 4 16.20 4.57 8.59
CA GLN A 4 15.77 5.72 9.36
C GLN A 4 14.62 6.42 8.63
N ILE A 5 13.60 6.83 9.38
CA ILE A 5 12.45 7.58 8.86
C ILE A 5 12.58 9.03 9.34
N HIS A 6 12.48 9.98 8.42
CA HIS A 6 12.64 11.41 8.67
C HIS A 6 11.50 12.22 8.03
N GLY A 7 11.30 13.45 8.51
CA GLY A 7 10.61 14.50 7.76
C GLY A 7 9.09 14.49 7.81
N GLU A 8 8.47 14.26 8.97
CA GLU A 8 7.02 14.48 9.07
C GLU A 8 6.66 15.96 8.83
N PRO A 9 5.56 16.28 8.13
CA PRO A 9 4.51 15.39 7.60
C PRO A 9 4.76 14.87 6.17
N LEU A 10 5.93 15.05 5.59
CA LEU A 10 6.34 14.55 4.28
C LEU A 10 7.54 13.62 4.48
N PRO A 11 7.31 12.40 5.01
CA PRO A 11 8.39 11.54 5.46
C PRO A 11 9.11 10.85 4.30
N VAL A 12 10.35 10.48 4.57
CA VAL A 12 11.17 9.62 3.74
C VAL A 12 11.80 8.53 4.60
N VAL A 13 11.86 7.31 4.10
CA VAL A 13 12.66 6.25 4.68
C VAL A 13 13.97 6.12 3.91
N ASN A 14 15.09 6.26 4.62
CA ASN A 14 16.44 5.98 4.13
C ASN A 14 16.87 4.59 4.56
N CYS A 15 17.16 3.71 3.60
CA CYS A 15 17.61 2.35 3.82
C CYS A 15 19.10 2.25 3.50
N GLN A 16 19.92 1.77 4.46
CA GLN A 16 21.32 1.45 4.27
C GLN A 16 21.45 -0.03 3.92
N LEU A 17 21.91 -0.31 2.72
CA LEU A 17 22.07 -1.66 2.18
C LEU A 17 23.53 -2.07 2.21
N LYS A 18 23.81 -3.26 2.70
CA LYS A 18 25.11 -3.92 2.52
C LYS A 18 25.23 -4.43 1.07
N ALA A 19 26.44 -4.76 0.66
CA ALA A 19 26.68 -5.39 -0.64
C ALA A 19 25.80 -6.65 -0.82
N GLY A 20 25.03 -6.69 -1.90
CA GLY A 20 24.10 -7.77 -2.23
C GLY A 20 22.70 -7.66 -1.61
N GLU A 21 22.48 -6.76 -0.64
CA GLU A 21 21.13 -6.53 -0.11
C GLU A 21 20.26 -5.81 -1.16
N THR A 22 18.98 -6.19 -1.21
CA THR A 22 18.03 -5.73 -2.21
C THR A 22 16.75 -5.20 -1.56
N MET A 23 16.29 -4.05 -2.03
CA MET A 23 14.94 -3.53 -1.76
C MET A 23 14.04 -3.75 -2.97
N ILE A 24 12.77 -4.02 -2.69
CA ILE A 24 11.71 -4.17 -3.69
C ILE A 24 10.71 -3.04 -3.51
N THR A 25 10.23 -2.48 -4.63
CA THR A 25 9.13 -1.51 -4.64
C THR A 25 8.27 -1.69 -5.87
N GLU A 26 7.06 -1.19 -5.84
CA GLU A 26 6.28 -0.97 -7.04
C GLU A 26 6.79 0.27 -7.80
N ARG A 27 6.20 0.53 -8.96
CA ARG A 27 6.64 1.60 -9.87
C ARG A 27 6.60 2.98 -9.19
N GLY A 28 7.72 3.72 -9.26
CA GLY A 28 7.76 5.16 -8.95
C GLY A 28 8.06 5.54 -7.50
N SER A 29 8.29 4.61 -6.59
CA SER A 29 8.50 4.92 -5.16
C SER A 29 9.94 5.37 -4.82
N MET A 30 10.96 5.01 -5.61
CA MET A 30 12.35 5.43 -5.36
C MET A 30 12.51 6.92 -5.59
N SER A 31 13.08 7.62 -4.61
CA SER A 31 13.29 9.07 -4.65
C SER A 31 14.74 9.45 -4.96
N TRP A 32 15.72 8.83 -4.29
CA TRP A 32 17.15 8.96 -4.59
C TRP A 32 17.91 7.75 -4.09
N MET A 33 19.12 7.53 -4.63
CA MET A 33 19.96 6.39 -4.26
C MET A 33 21.43 6.67 -4.52
N SER A 34 22.31 5.91 -3.88
CA SER A 34 23.74 5.90 -4.16
C SER A 34 24.04 5.37 -5.57
N PRO A 35 25.13 5.84 -6.23
CA PRO A 35 25.45 5.42 -7.60
C PRO A 35 25.72 3.92 -7.77
N ASN A 36 26.07 3.23 -6.70
CA ASN A 36 26.32 1.78 -6.68
C ASN A 36 25.06 0.94 -6.46
N ILE A 37 23.88 1.53 -6.43
CA ILE A 37 22.60 0.79 -6.42
C ILE A 37 22.19 0.51 -7.87
N LYS A 38 22.04 -0.78 -8.20
CA LYS A 38 21.57 -1.24 -9.50
C LYS A 38 20.06 -1.48 -9.47
N MET A 39 19.34 -0.88 -10.40
CA MET A 39 17.89 -1.12 -10.57
C MET A 39 17.64 -2.17 -11.65
N GLU A 40 16.77 -3.12 -11.38
CA GLU A 40 16.22 -4.10 -12.33
C GLU A 40 14.70 -4.15 -12.19
N THR A 41 13.99 -4.11 -13.31
CA THR A 41 12.52 -4.29 -13.29
C THR A 41 12.21 -5.75 -13.60
N THR A 42 11.43 -6.36 -12.73
CA THR A 42 11.00 -7.76 -12.85
C THR A 42 9.49 -7.87 -12.78
N THR A 43 8.93 -8.91 -13.40
CA THR A 43 7.56 -9.34 -13.15
C THR A 43 7.60 -10.43 -12.08
N ASN A 44 6.76 -10.31 -11.05
CA ASN A 44 6.71 -11.29 -9.97
C ASN A 44 6.37 -12.69 -10.55
N GLY A 45 7.37 -13.60 -10.61
CA GLY A 45 7.21 -14.97 -11.09
C GLY A 45 7.91 -15.34 -12.41
N GLY A 46 8.78 -14.46 -12.99
CA GLY A 46 9.55 -14.72 -14.20
C GLY A 46 8.76 -14.56 -15.51
N ILE A 47 9.47 -14.35 -16.62
CA ILE A 47 8.90 -13.99 -17.94
C ILE A 47 7.87 -15.01 -18.44
N GLY A 48 8.04 -16.31 -18.17
CA GLY A 48 7.12 -17.35 -18.63
C GLY A 48 5.77 -17.40 -17.90
N LYS A 49 5.72 -16.98 -16.63
CA LYS A 49 4.47 -16.87 -15.84
C LYS A 49 3.80 -15.50 -15.98
N ALA A 50 4.56 -14.48 -16.39
CA ALA A 50 4.09 -13.12 -16.58
C ALA A 50 3.06 -12.99 -17.71
N LEU A 51 3.24 -13.69 -18.83
CA LEU A 51 2.29 -13.65 -19.95
C LEU A 51 0.90 -14.18 -19.56
N GLY A 52 0.83 -15.29 -18.82
CA GLY A 52 -0.46 -15.83 -18.35
C GLY A 52 -1.17 -14.93 -17.32
N ARG A 53 -0.39 -14.23 -16.48
CA ARG A 53 -0.90 -13.31 -15.45
C ARG A 53 -1.25 -11.92 -15.98
N MET A 54 -0.63 -11.44 -17.06
CA MET A 54 -1.01 -10.20 -17.75
C MET A 54 -2.46 -10.23 -18.22
N PHE A 55 -2.97 -11.39 -18.60
CA PHE A 55 -4.37 -11.58 -19.01
C PHE A 55 -5.35 -11.67 -17.83
N SER A 56 -4.88 -12.04 -16.63
CA SER A 56 -5.71 -12.10 -15.42
C SER A 56 -5.71 -10.80 -14.59
N GLY A 57 -4.89 -9.79 -14.95
CA GLY A 57 -4.75 -8.55 -14.18
C GLY A 57 -3.86 -8.68 -12.93
N ASP A 58 -3.21 -9.82 -12.73
CA ASP A 58 -2.44 -10.16 -11.52
C ASP A 58 -0.93 -9.87 -11.62
N SER A 59 -0.46 -9.18 -12.67
CA SER A 59 0.96 -8.89 -12.81
C SER A 59 1.38 -7.68 -11.97
N LEU A 60 2.07 -7.94 -10.87
CA LEU A 60 2.82 -6.91 -10.14
C LEU A 60 4.16 -6.69 -10.84
N PHE A 61 4.38 -5.50 -11.37
CA PHE A 61 5.69 -5.07 -11.84
C PHE A 61 6.46 -4.50 -10.65
N LEU A 62 7.55 -5.18 -10.30
CA LEU A 62 8.39 -4.79 -9.17
C LEU A 62 9.74 -4.31 -9.67
N ASN A 63 10.22 -3.23 -9.09
CA ASN A 63 11.59 -2.77 -9.23
C ASN A 63 12.42 -3.32 -8.08
N ARG A 64 13.57 -3.88 -8.40
CA ARG A 64 14.57 -4.41 -7.48
C ARG A 64 15.75 -3.45 -7.48
N TYR A 65 16.18 -3.04 -6.30
CA TYR A 65 17.31 -2.14 -6.09
C TYR A 65 18.36 -2.84 -5.24
N THR A 66 19.43 -3.27 -5.87
CA THR A 66 20.49 -4.06 -5.23
C THR A 66 21.77 -3.23 -5.07
N SER A 67 22.36 -3.26 -3.88
CA SER A 67 23.66 -2.64 -3.64
C SER A 67 24.79 -3.51 -4.21
N VAL A 68 25.61 -2.94 -5.12
CA VAL A 68 26.67 -3.67 -5.84
C VAL A 68 28.03 -3.13 -5.43
N GLY A 69 28.96 -4.03 -5.04
CA GLY A 69 30.35 -3.70 -4.79
C GLY A 69 30.65 -2.97 -3.48
N GLY A 70 29.66 -2.81 -2.59
CA GLY A 70 29.86 -2.15 -1.30
C GLY A 70 28.54 -1.76 -0.63
N GLU A 71 28.61 -0.96 0.42
CA GLU A 71 27.42 -0.38 1.05
C GLU A 71 26.83 0.74 0.18
N GLY A 72 25.50 0.84 0.15
CA GLY A 72 24.78 1.88 -0.57
C GLY A 72 23.53 2.31 0.18
N MET A 73 23.05 3.50 -0.14
CA MET A 73 21.84 4.06 0.45
C MET A 73 20.77 4.22 -0.63
N ILE A 74 19.53 3.89 -0.28
CA ILE A 74 18.33 4.16 -1.10
C ILE A 74 17.24 4.77 -0.25
N ALA A 75 16.53 5.73 -0.82
CA ALA A 75 15.47 6.46 -0.16
C ALA A 75 14.13 6.33 -0.89
N PHE A 76 13.06 6.17 -0.10
CA PHE A 76 11.69 6.13 -0.55
C PHE A 76 10.89 7.20 0.21
N ALA A 77 10.48 8.25 -0.49
CA ALA A 77 9.66 9.32 0.09
C ALA A 77 8.18 9.01 -0.06
N SER A 78 7.40 9.41 0.93
CA SER A 78 5.94 9.37 0.83
C SER A 78 5.46 10.25 -0.31
N SER A 79 4.47 9.79 -1.03
CA SER A 79 3.87 10.52 -2.16
C SER A 79 2.87 11.60 -1.70
N PHE A 80 2.42 11.54 -0.44
CA PHE A 80 1.42 12.42 0.14
C PHE A 80 1.77 12.77 1.60
N PRO A 81 1.32 13.92 2.13
CA PRO A 81 1.51 14.27 3.55
C PRO A 81 0.92 13.21 4.49
N GLY A 82 1.76 12.73 5.41
CA GLY A 82 1.35 11.68 6.32
C GLY A 82 2.50 11.10 7.12
N SER A 83 2.55 9.79 7.24
CA SER A 83 3.61 9.08 7.95
C SER A 83 4.02 7.80 7.23
N ILE A 84 5.26 7.35 7.47
CA ILE A 84 5.72 6.02 7.06
C ILE A 84 5.70 5.10 8.26
N ARG A 85 5.20 3.86 8.07
CA ARG A 85 5.24 2.79 9.08
C ARG A 85 6.10 1.63 8.60
N ALA A 86 7.02 1.19 9.45
CA ALA A 86 7.76 -0.05 9.24
C ALA A 86 6.97 -1.22 9.83
N LEU A 87 6.75 -2.24 9.01
CA LEU A 87 6.05 -3.48 9.37
C LEU A 87 7.05 -4.62 9.42
N THR A 88 7.14 -5.31 10.55
CA THR A 88 7.92 -6.55 10.65
C THR A 88 7.05 -7.70 10.19
N ILE A 89 7.43 -8.31 9.08
CA ILE A 89 6.75 -9.46 8.49
C ILE A 89 7.49 -10.73 8.90
N SER A 90 6.77 -11.74 9.35
CA SER A 90 7.33 -13.04 9.71
C SER A 90 6.30 -14.15 9.45
N PRO A 91 6.71 -15.44 9.38
CA PRO A 91 5.78 -16.54 9.20
C PRO A 91 4.66 -16.52 10.25
N GLY A 92 3.40 -16.51 9.80
CA GLY A 92 2.21 -16.40 10.67
C GLY A 92 1.91 -14.98 11.19
N ASN A 93 2.69 -13.97 10.79
CA ASN A 93 2.48 -12.56 11.13
C ASN A 93 2.60 -11.69 9.86
N GLY A 94 1.85 -12.05 8.85
CA GLY A 94 1.72 -11.29 7.62
C GLY A 94 0.77 -10.10 7.79
N MET A 95 0.88 -9.17 6.85
CA MET A 95 0.01 -7.99 6.78
C MET A 95 -0.72 -7.93 5.45
N ILE A 96 -1.94 -7.44 5.46
CA ILE A 96 -2.71 -7.12 4.27
C ILE A 96 -2.76 -5.60 4.18
N VAL A 97 -2.21 -5.03 3.11
CA VAL A 97 -2.05 -3.58 2.95
C VAL A 97 -2.77 -3.09 1.69
N GLN A 98 -3.28 -1.88 1.71
CA GLN A 98 -3.79 -1.25 0.50
C GLN A 98 -2.64 -1.06 -0.49
N LYS A 99 -2.87 -1.36 -1.79
CA LYS A 99 -1.84 -1.26 -2.82
C LYS A 99 -1.16 0.11 -2.83
N SER A 100 -1.94 1.18 -2.73
CA SER A 100 -1.41 2.56 -2.67
C SER A 100 -0.62 2.88 -1.41
N ALA A 101 -0.78 2.09 -0.35
CA ALA A 101 0.00 2.27 0.88
C ALA A 101 1.35 1.54 0.84
N PHE A 102 1.55 0.56 -0.04
CA PHE A 102 2.83 -0.13 -0.14
C PHE A 102 3.91 0.78 -0.72
N LEU A 103 4.99 1.00 0.03
CA LEU A 103 6.09 1.87 -0.37
C LEU A 103 7.31 1.07 -0.83
N ALA A 104 7.85 0.20 0.02
CA ALA A 104 9.00 -0.66 -0.29
C ALA A 104 9.10 -1.83 0.70
N SER A 105 9.87 -2.86 0.36
CA SER A 105 10.20 -3.96 1.29
C SER A 105 11.57 -4.54 1.02
N GLU A 106 12.09 -5.30 1.99
CA GLU A 106 13.20 -6.23 1.75
C GLU A 106 12.77 -7.32 0.76
N GLU A 107 13.73 -7.85 0.01
CA GLU A 107 13.49 -8.90 -1.01
C GLU A 107 12.84 -10.17 -0.46
N SER A 108 13.06 -10.46 0.82
CA SER A 108 12.51 -11.63 1.52
C SER A 108 11.03 -11.49 1.90
N VAL A 109 10.41 -10.35 1.59
CA VAL A 109 8.97 -10.12 1.72
C VAL A 109 8.29 -10.36 0.39
N ASP A 110 7.38 -11.33 0.35
CA ASP A 110 6.58 -11.66 -0.81
C ASP A 110 5.31 -10.80 -0.87
N LEU A 111 5.02 -10.25 -2.07
CA LEU A 111 3.80 -9.52 -2.37
C LEU A 111 2.87 -10.38 -3.24
N SER A 112 1.60 -10.43 -2.85
CA SER A 112 0.55 -11.07 -3.65
C SER A 112 -0.76 -10.32 -3.51
N ILE A 113 -1.64 -10.41 -4.52
CA ILE A 113 -2.97 -9.81 -4.44
C ILE A 113 -3.81 -10.65 -3.47
N TYR A 114 -4.31 -10.01 -2.42
CA TYR A 114 -5.24 -10.60 -1.46
C TYR A 114 -6.69 -10.39 -1.91
N PHE A 115 -7.01 -9.18 -2.36
CA PHE A 115 -8.36 -8.79 -2.75
C PHE A 115 -8.31 -7.70 -3.83
N GLN A 116 -9.17 -7.83 -4.84
CA GLN A 116 -9.33 -6.80 -5.87
C GLN A 116 -10.81 -6.65 -6.22
N LYS A 117 -11.31 -5.40 -6.20
CA LYS A 117 -12.67 -5.08 -6.63
C LYS A 117 -12.69 -3.75 -7.39
N ARG A 118 -13.24 -3.76 -8.59
CA ARG A 118 -13.50 -2.53 -9.34
C ARG A 118 -14.74 -1.86 -8.75
N LEU A 119 -14.57 -0.69 -8.17
CA LEU A 119 -15.60 0.06 -7.45
C LEU A 119 -16.19 1.22 -8.28
N GLY A 120 -16.10 1.13 -9.62
CA GLY A 120 -16.58 2.16 -10.56
C GLY A 120 -15.48 3.10 -11.06
N ALA A 121 -15.78 3.81 -12.15
CA ALA A 121 -14.84 4.76 -12.74
C ALA A 121 -14.67 5.98 -11.82
N GLY A 122 -13.41 6.29 -11.46
CA GLY A 122 -13.04 7.46 -10.66
C GLY A 122 -12.71 7.19 -9.19
N PHE A 123 -12.95 5.97 -8.68
CA PHE A 123 -12.45 5.54 -7.37
C PHE A 123 -11.10 4.84 -7.52
N PHE A 124 -10.15 5.16 -6.65
CA PHE A 124 -8.82 4.53 -6.59
C PHE A 124 -8.04 4.51 -7.92
N GLY A 125 -8.08 5.62 -8.68
CA GLY A 125 -7.27 5.79 -9.90
C GLY A 125 -7.64 4.90 -11.08
N GLY A 126 -8.86 4.29 -11.09
CA GLY A 126 -9.34 3.43 -12.18
C GLY A 126 -8.95 1.95 -12.05
N GLU A 127 -7.97 1.59 -11.25
CA GLU A 127 -7.60 0.18 -10.97
C GLU A 127 -8.58 -0.51 -9.99
N GLY A 128 -9.35 0.29 -9.23
CA GLY A 128 -10.22 -0.20 -8.17
C GLY A 128 -9.51 -0.31 -6.83
N PHE A 129 -10.22 -0.83 -5.83
CA PHE A 129 -9.67 -1.10 -4.52
C PHE A 129 -8.91 -2.43 -4.52
N ILE A 130 -7.63 -2.37 -4.22
CA ILE A 130 -6.73 -3.53 -4.23
C ILE A 130 -6.05 -3.61 -2.86
N MET A 131 -6.15 -4.79 -2.24
CA MET A 131 -5.39 -5.16 -1.05
C MET A 131 -4.35 -6.20 -1.41
N GLN A 132 -3.14 -6.02 -0.92
CA GLN A 132 -2.00 -6.91 -1.15
C GLN A 132 -1.62 -7.60 0.16
N LYS A 133 -1.30 -8.87 0.09
CA LYS A 133 -0.74 -9.62 1.21
C LYS A 133 0.78 -9.52 1.17
N LEU A 134 1.36 -9.10 2.30
CA LEU A 134 2.78 -9.16 2.60
C LEU A 134 3.04 -10.38 3.48
N SER A 135 3.88 -11.30 3.01
CA SER A 135 4.26 -12.54 3.69
C SER A 135 5.76 -12.78 3.57
N GLY A 136 6.28 -13.83 4.20
CA GLY A 136 7.72 -14.11 4.22
C GLY A 136 8.39 -13.67 5.51
N ASN A 137 9.61 -13.11 5.45
CA ASN A 137 10.35 -12.70 6.63
C ASN A 137 11.24 -11.49 6.33
N GLY A 138 10.91 -10.32 6.87
CA GLY A 138 11.66 -9.09 6.63
C GLY A 138 10.88 -7.85 7.03
N ILE A 139 11.36 -6.69 6.59
CA ILE A 139 10.74 -5.39 6.85
C ILE A 139 10.08 -4.87 5.58
N ALA A 140 8.84 -4.43 5.72
CA ALA A 140 8.12 -3.68 4.70
C ALA A 140 7.80 -2.28 5.22
N PHE A 141 7.76 -1.30 4.33
CA PHE A 141 7.38 0.07 4.60
C PHE A 141 6.07 0.38 3.91
N ILE A 142 5.16 1.01 4.64
CA ILE A 142 3.91 1.55 4.10
C ILE A 142 3.83 3.04 4.35
N GLU A 143 3.26 3.78 3.40
CA GLU A 143 2.88 5.17 3.57
C GLU A 143 1.42 5.27 4.03
N ILE A 144 1.15 6.25 4.88
CA ILE A 144 -0.17 6.53 5.46
C ILE A 144 -0.55 7.95 5.09
N ASP A 145 -1.67 8.11 4.43
CA ASP A 145 -2.20 9.41 4.04
C ASP A 145 -2.80 10.14 5.26
N GLY A 146 -2.16 11.22 5.70
CA GLY A 146 -2.49 11.94 6.94
C GLY A 146 -1.98 11.20 8.18
N SER A 147 -2.80 11.10 9.22
CA SER A 147 -2.44 10.46 10.49
C SER A 147 -2.83 8.99 10.51
N ALA A 148 -1.97 8.15 11.08
CA ALA A 148 -2.28 6.75 11.34
C ALA A 148 -3.09 6.60 12.64
N VAL A 149 -4.18 5.83 12.58
CA VAL A 149 -4.97 5.43 13.76
C VAL A 149 -5.00 3.91 13.79
N GLU A 150 -4.59 3.32 14.92
CA GLU A 150 -4.47 1.87 15.07
C GLU A 150 -5.48 1.34 16.07
N TYR A 151 -6.10 0.21 15.74
CA TYR A 151 -6.99 -0.53 16.64
C TYR A 151 -6.58 -1.99 16.69
N GLU A 152 -6.73 -2.60 17.86
CA GLU A 152 -6.62 -4.04 18.05
C GLU A 152 -8.03 -4.62 18.20
N LEU A 153 -8.45 -5.44 17.26
CA LEU A 153 -9.77 -6.06 17.25
C LEU A 153 -9.70 -7.44 17.93
N GLN A 154 -10.61 -7.69 18.86
CA GLN A 154 -10.79 -9.00 19.47
C GLN A 154 -11.45 -9.98 18.48
N ALA A 155 -11.38 -11.28 18.75
CA ALA A 155 -12.03 -12.31 17.94
C ALA A 155 -13.53 -12.02 17.78
N GLY A 156 -14.00 -11.91 16.52
CA GLY A 156 -15.39 -11.60 16.19
C GLY A 156 -15.79 -10.13 16.33
N GLN A 157 -14.94 -9.27 16.89
CA GLN A 157 -15.17 -7.82 16.92
C GLN A 157 -15.13 -7.27 15.51
N LYS A 158 -16.05 -6.35 15.22
CA LYS A 158 -16.19 -5.75 13.89
C LYS A 158 -16.08 -4.24 13.95
N ILE A 159 -15.47 -3.67 12.92
CA ILE A 159 -15.49 -2.23 12.65
C ILE A 159 -15.93 -2.00 11.20
N ILE A 160 -16.69 -0.95 10.97
CA ILE A 160 -17.08 -0.51 9.63
C ILE A 160 -16.23 0.71 9.29
N VAL A 161 -15.54 0.64 8.17
CA VAL A 161 -14.61 1.66 7.70
C VAL A 161 -15.02 2.09 6.30
N ASP A 162 -15.06 3.40 6.01
CA ASP A 162 -15.07 3.86 4.63
C ASP A 162 -13.83 3.29 3.93
N THR A 163 -14.05 2.60 2.81
CA THR A 163 -13.06 1.73 2.18
C THR A 163 -11.70 2.40 1.96
N GLY A 164 -11.66 3.68 1.63
CA GLY A 164 -10.42 4.45 1.44
C GLY A 164 -9.58 4.64 2.70
N HIS A 165 -10.19 4.57 3.88
CA HIS A 165 -9.49 4.77 5.15
C HIS A 165 -8.76 3.53 5.68
N LEU A 166 -8.99 2.33 5.13
CA LEU A 166 -8.26 1.12 5.52
C LEU A 166 -6.91 1.06 4.83
N ALA A 167 -5.83 1.40 5.53
CA ALA A 167 -4.47 1.31 5.00
C ALA A 167 -3.88 -0.10 5.13
N ALA A 168 -4.04 -0.74 6.30
CA ALA A 168 -3.53 -2.09 6.53
C ALA A 168 -4.32 -2.84 7.60
N MET A 169 -4.21 -4.17 7.59
CA MET A 169 -4.71 -5.07 8.63
C MET A 169 -3.82 -6.31 8.77
N SER A 170 -3.84 -6.94 9.95
CA SER A 170 -3.20 -8.24 10.17
C SER A 170 -3.82 -9.31 9.27
N GLU A 171 -3.04 -10.30 8.83
CA GLU A 171 -3.55 -11.42 8.02
C GLU A 171 -4.59 -12.29 8.75
N SER A 172 -4.66 -12.20 10.08
CA SER A 172 -5.67 -12.85 10.93
C SER A 172 -7.04 -12.17 10.88
N CYS A 173 -7.11 -10.93 10.41
CA CYS A 173 -8.37 -10.23 10.19
C CYS A 173 -9.04 -10.69 8.88
N HIS A 174 -10.36 -10.62 8.86
CA HIS A 174 -11.17 -10.84 7.67
C HIS A 174 -11.86 -9.54 7.25
N MET A 175 -12.00 -9.31 5.93
CA MET A 175 -12.67 -8.13 5.40
C MET A 175 -13.76 -8.49 4.38
N ASP A 176 -14.86 -7.73 4.43
CA ASP A 176 -15.94 -7.74 3.44
C ASP A 176 -16.25 -6.33 2.97
N ILE A 177 -16.42 -6.13 1.66
CA ILE A 177 -16.83 -4.84 1.10
C ILE A 177 -18.33 -4.86 0.82
N LYS A 178 -19.05 -3.93 1.46
CA LYS A 178 -20.49 -3.72 1.30
C LYS A 178 -20.76 -2.39 0.62
N SER A 179 -21.68 -2.38 -0.34
CA SER A 179 -22.23 -1.14 -0.87
C SER A 179 -23.13 -0.47 0.16
N VAL A 180 -23.04 0.86 0.27
CA VAL A 180 -23.95 1.65 1.11
C VAL A 180 -25.33 1.68 0.43
N PRO A 181 -26.40 1.20 1.06
CA PRO A 181 -27.72 1.20 0.44
C PRO A 181 -28.29 2.61 0.29
N GLY A 182 -28.89 2.89 -0.86
CA GLY A 182 -29.72 4.06 -1.09
C GLY A 182 -29.10 5.14 -1.98
N VAL A 183 -29.79 5.47 -3.09
CA VAL A 183 -29.38 6.51 -4.06
C VAL A 183 -29.23 7.90 -3.40
N LYS A 184 -30.01 8.20 -2.36
CA LYS A 184 -29.91 9.46 -1.60
C LYS A 184 -28.60 9.56 -0.83
N ASN A 185 -28.14 8.47 -0.19
CA ASN A 185 -26.86 8.44 0.54
C ASN A 185 -25.68 8.58 -0.43
N MET A 186 -25.80 8.03 -1.63
CA MET A 186 -24.81 8.10 -2.69
C MET A 186 -24.64 9.52 -3.28
N LEU A 187 -25.74 10.29 -3.39
CA LEU A 187 -25.75 11.61 -4.02
C LEU A 187 -25.56 12.77 -3.02
N PHE A 188 -25.95 12.60 -1.76
CA PHE A 188 -26.03 13.68 -0.78
C PHE A 188 -25.30 13.40 0.54
N GLY A 189 -24.85 12.15 0.78
CA GLY A 189 -24.22 11.76 2.06
C GLY A 189 -22.76 12.15 2.18
N GLY A 190 -22.08 12.45 1.08
CA GLY A 190 -20.64 12.80 1.09
C GLY A 190 -19.71 11.67 1.53
N GLU A 191 -20.26 10.51 1.93
CA GLU A 191 -19.53 9.31 2.32
C GLU A 191 -19.25 8.43 1.11
N GLY A 192 -18.20 7.60 1.21
CA GLY A 192 -17.84 6.63 0.17
C GLY A 192 -19.01 5.69 -0.16
N ILE A 193 -19.10 5.28 -1.43
CA ILE A 193 -20.15 4.36 -1.93
C ILE A 193 -20.00 2.96 -1.33
N PHE A 194 -18.84 2.65 -0.78
CA PHE A 194 -18.47 1.33 -0.27
C PHE A 194 -17.85 1.42 1.11
N ASN A 195 -18.37 0.59 2.01
CA ASN A 195 -17.79 0.37 3.32
C ASN A 195 -17.10 -0.99 3.39
N THR A 196 -15.96 -1.03 4.05
CA THR A 196 -15.25 -2.25 4.41
C THR A 196 -15.63 -2.63 5.85
N VAL A 197 -16.17 -3.83 6.04
CA VAL A 197 -16.36 -4.42 7.36
C VAL A 197 -15.14 -5.25 7.67
N VAL A 198 -14.34 -4.85 8.66
CA VAL A 198 -13.19 -5.63 9.13
C VAL A 198 -13.58 -6.37 10.39
N THR A 199 -13.28 -7.67 10.44
CA THR A 199 -13.55 -8.56 11.58
C THR A 199 -12.22 -9.10 12.12
N GLY A 200 -11.98 -8.92 13.42
CA GLY A 200 -10.82 -9.47 14.12
C GLY A 200 -10.87 -10.99 14.34
N PRO A 201 -9.80 -11.56 14.85
CA PRO A 201 -8.79 -10.91 15.68
C PRO A 201 -7.65 -10.29 14.89
N GLY A 202 -7.07 -9.19 15.41
CA GLY A 202 -5.83 -8.61 14.92
C GLY A 202 -5.84 -7.08 14.82
N LYS A 203 -4.69 -6.54 14.43
CA LYS A 203 -4.45 -5.10 14.30
C LYS A 203 -5.00 -4.57 12.97
N ILE A 204 -5.56 -3.37 13.01
CA ILE A 204 -5.89 -2.58 11.81
C ILE A 204 -5.21 -1.21 11.89
N ILE A 205 -4.79 -0.69 10.75
CA ILE A 205 -4.21 0.64 10.60
C ILE A 205 -5.10 1.42 9.65
N LEU A 206 -5.64 2.52 10.15
CA LEU A 206 -6.47 3.44 9.39
C LEU A 206 -5.69 4.71 9.08
N GLN A 207 -6.01 5.34 7.95
CA GLN A 207 -5.49 6.63 7.52
C GLN A 207 -6.58 7.70 7.56
N THR A 208 -6.23 8.93 7.99
CA THR A 208 -7.24 9.97 8.22
C THR A 208 -7.58 10.81 6.99
N MET A 209 -6.70 10.80 5.97
CA MET A 209 -6.86 11.66 4.79
C MET A 209 -6.51 10.91 3.49
N PRO A 210 -7.27 9.88 3.09
CA PRO A 210 -7.00 9.15 1.85
C PRO A 210 -6.94 10.11 0.65
N ILE A 211 -5.96 9.93 -0.23
CA ILE A 211 -5.76 10.81 -1.40
C ILE A 211 -7.00 10.87 -2.30
N SER A 212 -7.80 9.81 -2.35
CA SER A 212 -9.08 9.79 -3.07
C SER A 212 -10.07 10.83 -2.54
N ASN A 213 -10.13 11.02 -1.21
CA ASN A 213 -11.01 11.99 -0.56
C ASN A 213 -10.52 13.43 -0.81
N VAL A 214 -9.20 13.63 -0.80
CA VAL A 214 -8.59 14.93 -1.16
C VAL A 214 -8.88 15.27 -2.61
N ALA A 215 -8.67 14.32 -3.53
CA ALA A 215 -8.98 14.51 -4.95
C ALA A 215 -10.47 14.84 -5.19
N ALA A 216 -11.38 14.17 -4.48
CA ALA A 216 -12.80 14.46 -4.53
C ALA A 216 -13.14 15.85 -4.00
N SER A 217 -12.47 16.31 -2.95
CA SER A 217 -12.65 17.65 -2.36
C SER A 217 -12.12 18.76 -3.25
N ILE A 218 -11.05 18.52 -4.00
CA ILE A 218 -10.43 19.51 -4.92
C ILE A 218 -11.17 19.58 -6.26
N ARG A 219 -11.72 18.46 -6.74
CA ARG A 219 -12.35 18.35 -8.05
C ARG A 219 -13.36 19.46 -8.40
N PRO A 220 -14.24 19.92 -7.50
CA PRO A 220 -15.19 21.00 -7.79
C PRO A 220 -14.54 22.35 -8.12
N PHE A 221 -13.28 22.54 -7.69
CA PHE A 221 -12.52 23.79 -7.88
C PHE A 221 -11.62 23.77 -9.12
N ILE A 222 -11.51 22.61 -9.81
CA ILE A 222 -10.75 22.48 -11.03
C ILE A 222 -11.65 22.84 -12.23
N PRO A 223 -11.32 23.87 -13.05
CA PRO A 223 -12.10 24.18 -14.24
C PRO A 223 -12.20 22.97 -15.17
N SER A 224 -13.39 22.64 -15.63
CA SER A 224 -13.58 21.61 -16.64
C SER A 224 -12.93 22.09 -17.95
N ALA A 225 -12.06 21.29 -18.56
CA ALA A 225 -11.61 21.54 -19.91
C ALA A 225 -12.85 21.56 -20.82
N LYS A 226 -13.02 22.66 -21.56
CA LYS A 226 -14.05 22.82 -22.60
C LYS A 226 -13.74 21.95 -23.79
#